data_a6f9a30470a0adcd1ae03f78e7d171e2
#
_entry.id   a6f9a30470a0adcd1ae03f78e7d171e2
#
_cell.length_a   1.000
_cell.length_b   1.000
_cell.length_c   1.000
_cell.angle_alpha   90.00
_cell.angle_beta   90.00
_cell.angle_gamma   90.00
#
_symmetry.space_group_name_H-M   'P 1'
#
loop_
_entity.id
_entity.type
_entity.pdbx_description
1 polymer ?
#
loop_
_entity_poly.entity_id
_entity_poly.type
_entity_poly.pdbx_seq_one_letter_code
_entity_poly.pdbx_strand_id
1 'polypeptide(L)'
;YKLLTGNKDMSKKNNISREQAESAVRTLIEWAGDDPEREGMLDTPKRVANAYKDWFSGYDDDPTEFLNRTFAEVEDYDEMVTLRGINFESHCEHHIALITGKAYVAYLPKNRVVGISKLARVVDTYARRFQVQEKMTAQIANSIEDVLQPKGVGVVIVARHACMTTRGVHKSGVDMVTSTMTGSFRSNDSTRLEFMNTIGNISID
;
A
#
# COMPACT_ATOMS: atom_id res chain seq x y z
N TYR A 1 -6.04 -22.39 -3.20
CA TYR A 1 -6.21 -21.14 -2.41
C TYR A 1 -7.47 -20.47 -2.92
N LYS A 2 -8.59 -20.59 -2.18
CA LYS A 2 -9.81 -19.82 -2.43
C LYS A 2 -9.51 -18.38 -2.08
N LEU A 3 -9.54 -17.50 -3.06
CA LEU A 3 -9.57 -16.06 -2.89
C LEU A 3 -10.74 -15.72 -1.96
N LEU A 4 -10.43 -15.23 -0.78
CA LEU A 4 -11.38 -14.61 0.12
C LEU A 4 -11.74 -13.23 -0.46
N THR A 5 -12.61 -13.22 -1.47
CA THR A 5 -13.41 -12.06 -1.85
C THR A 5 -14.50 -11.90 -0.79
N GLY A 6 -14.11 -11.50 0.39
CA GLY A 6 -15.00 -11.11 1.46
C GLY A 6 -14.85 -9.63 1.66
N ASN A 7 -15.75 -8.85 1.09
CA ASN A 7 -16.09 -7.53 1.62
C ASN A 7 -16.51 -7.74 3.08
N LYS A 8 -15.56 -7.81 4.00
CA LYS A 8 -15.85 -7.72 5.41
C LYS A 8 -16.35 -6.31 5.64
N ASP A 9 -17.62 -6.23 5.97
CA ASP A 9 -18.26 -5.04 6.52
C ASP A 9 -17.30 -4.34 7.50
N MET A 10 -16.63 -3.27 7.02
CA MET A 10 -15.66 -2.47 7.77
C MET A 10 -16.35 -1.56 8.79
N SER A 11 -17.68 -1.66 8.91
CA SER A 11 -18.50 -0.86 9.82
C SER A 11 -18.45 -1.32 11.29
N LYS A 12 -17.70 -2.36 11.64
CA LYS A 12 -17.45 -2.66 13.05
C LYS A 12 -16.58 -1.57 13.65
N LYS A 13 -17.23 -0.50 14.15
CA LYS A 13 -16.62 0.46 15.04
C LYS A 13 -15.81 -0.31 16.08
N ASN A 14 -14.51 -0.10 16.05
CA ASN A 14 -13.59 -0.68 17.02
C ASN A 14 -14.01 -0.17 18.40
N ASN A 15 -14.42 -1.05 19.30
CA ASN A 15 -14.87 -0.68 20.65
C ASN A 15 -13.70 -0.34 21.59
N ILE A 16 -12.46 -0.31 21.08
CA ILE A 16 -11.27 0.03 21.86
C ILE A 16 -11.21 1.54 22.06
N SER A 17 -11.17 1.98 23.32
CA SER A 17 -11.03 3.39 23.64
C SER A 17 -9.59 3.86 23.41
N ARG A 18 -9.44 5.18 23.32
CA ARG A 18 -8.12 5.81 23.23
C ARG A 18 -7.25 5.48 24.45
N GLU A 19 -7.85 5.52 25.64
CA GLU A 19 -7.17 5.23 26.91
C GLU A 19 -6.65 3.78 26.94
N GLN A 20 -7.41 2.84 26.39
CA GLN A 20 -6.97 1.45 26.25
C GLN A 20 -5.77 1.32 25.30
N ALA A 21 -5.77 2.04 24.18
CA ALA A 21 -4.64 2.05 23.26
C ALA A 21 -3.38 2.68 23.91
N GLU A 22 -3.53 3.78 24.61
CA GLU A 22 -2.42 4.43 25.34
C GLU A 22 -1.88 3.53 26.47
N SER A 23 -2.76 2.83 27.19
CA SER A 23 -2.37 1.85 28.21
C SER A 23 -1.56 0.67 27.62
N ALA A 24 -1.95 0.18 26.45
CA ALA A 24 -1.18 -0.87 25.75
C ALA A 24 0.24 -0.40 25.40
N VAL A 25 0.40 0.86 24.99
CA VAL A 25 1.73 1.42 24.72
C VAL A 25 2.56 1.52 26.01
N ARG A 26 1.98 1.92 27.15
CA ARG A 26 2.68 1.91 28.45
C ARG A 26 3.20 0.52 28.79
N THR A 27 2.35 -0.48 28.66
CA THR A 27 2.74 -1.89 28.90
C THR A 27 3.91 -2.33 28.00
N LEU A 28 3.94 -1.90 26.73
CA LEU A 28 5.04 -2.24 25.82
C LEU A 28 6.35 -1.51 26.21
N ILE A 29 6.27 -0.27 26.71
CA ILE A 29 7.44 0.47 27.21
C ILE A 29 8.03 -0.25 28.43
N GLU A 30 7.20 -0.62 29.41
CA GLU A 30 7.61 -1.36 30.59
C GLU A 30 8.22 -2.73 30.21
N TRP A 31 7.58 -3.45 29.29
CA TRP A 31 8.06 -4.74 28.81
C TRP A 31 9.41 -4.62 28.08
N ALA A 32 9.65 -3.50 27.41
CA ALA A 32 10.95 -3.20 26.81
C ALA A 32 12.05 -2.87 27.84
N GLY A 33 11.68 -2.66 29.10
CA GLY A 33 12.60 -2.38 30.21
C GLY A 33 12.80 -0.90 30.51
N ASP A 34 11.92 -0.02 29.99
CA ASP A 34 11.98 1.43 30.29
C ASP A 34 10.81 1.87 31.20
N ASP A 35 10.94 3.05 31.81
CA ASP A 35 9.96 3.63 32.72
C ASP A 35 9.02 4.58 31.95
N PRO A 36 7.72 4.26 31.79
CA PRO A 36 6.77 5.12 31.13
C PRO A 36 6.47 6.42 31.91
N GLU A 37 6.80 6.49 33.21
CA GLU A 37 6.56 7.66 34.04
C GLU A 37 7.73 8.66 34.06
N ARG A 38 8.89 8.32 33.48
CA ARG A 38 9.99 9.27 33.33
C ARG A 38 9.60 10.43 32.39
N GLU A 39 10.12 11.61 32.64
CA GLU A 39 9.77 12.87 31.95
C GLU A 39 9.71 12.75 30.41
N GLY A 40 10.69 12.10 29.79
CA GLY A 40 10.77 11.93 28.33
C GLY A 40 9.72 10.97 27.75
N MET A 41 9.07 10.14 28.59
CA MET A 41 8.10 9.11 28.17
C MET A 41 6.64 9.45 28.50
N LEU A 42 6.38 10.43 29.33
CA LEU A 42 5.02 10.78 29.77
C LEU A 42 4.01 10.95 28.63
N ASP A 43 4.42 11.63 27.55
CA ASP A 43 3.59 11.87 26.38
C ASP A 43 3.67 10.75 25.30
N THR A 44 4.59 9.81 25.43
CA THR A 44 4.85 8.79 24.40
C THR A 44 3.62 7.95 24.08
N PRO A 45 2.82 7.45 25.06
CA PRO A 45 1.60 6.70 24.76
C PRO A 45 0.62 7.49 23.90
N LYS A 46 0.41 8.76 24.19
CA LYS A 46 -0.45 9.67 23.42
C LYS A 46 0.08 9.90 21.99
N ARG A 47 1.40 10.10 21.86
CA ARG A 47 2.05 10.33 20.57
C ARG A 47 1.96 9.09 19.68
N VAL A 48 2.19 7.90 20.23
CA VAL A 48 2.06 6.62 19.51
C VAL A 48 0.61 6.37 19.08
N ALA A 49 -0.37 6.59 19.98
CA ALA A 49 -1.77 6.44 19.65
C ALA A 49 -2.22 7.40 18.52
N ASN A 50 -1.67 8.61 18.44
CA ASN A 50 -1.90 9.53 17.33
C ASN A 50 -1.23 9.04 16.04
N ALA A 51 0.05 8.63 16.11
CA ALA A 51 0.77 8.11 14.96
C ALA A 51 0.06 6.89 14.31
N TYR A 52 -0.52 6.01 15.13
CA TYR A 52 -1.30 4.88 14.64
C TYR A 52 -2.51 5.30 13.80
N LYS A 53 -3.17 6.42 14.13
CA LYS A 53 -4.28 6.96 13.33
C LYS A 53 -3.80 7.39 11.94
N ASP A 54 -2.62 7.99 11.86
CA ASP A 54 -2.04 8.44 10.60
C ASP A 54 -1.53 7.24 9.77
N TRP A 55 -0.78 6.33 10.41
CA TRP A 55 -0.19 5.17 9.74
C TRP A 55 -1.22 4.17 9.22
N PHE A 56 -2.37 4.07 9.91
CA PHE A 56 -3.43 3.10 9.60
C PHE A 56 -4.73 3.75 9.12
N SER A 57 -4.66 5.01 8.66
CA SER A 57 -5.83 5.75 8.13
C SER A 57 -6.45 5.09 6.89
N GLY A 58 -5.71 4.26 6.17
CA GLY A 58 -6.22 3.53 5.02
C GLY A 58 -7.33 2.51 5.34
N TYR A 59 -7.58 2.20 6.61
CA TYR A 59 -8.75 1.41 7.01
C TYR A 59 -10.05 2.22 6.99
N ASP A 60 -9.97 3.55 7.03
CA ASP A 60 -11.13 4.44 7.00
C ASP A 60 -11.55 4.79 5.55
N ASP A 61 -10.69 4.49 4.56
CA ASP A 61 -10.90 4.83 3.15
C ASP A 61 -11.31 3.60 2.33
N ASP A 62 -12.23 3.81 1.37
CA ASP A 62 -12.51 2.86 0.30
C ASP A 62 -11.72 3.26 -0.97
N PRO A 63 -10.70 2.47 -1.37
CA PRO A 63 -9.89 2.79 -2.54
C PRO A 63 -10.69 2.82 -3.84
N THR A 64 -11.85 2.13 -3.90
CA THR A 64 -12.70 2.09 -5.10
C THR A 64 -13.42 3.41 -5.33
N GLU A 65 -13.72 4.19 -4.29
CA GLU A 65 -14.35 5.50 -4.43
C GLU A 65 -13.47 6.50 -5.19
N PHE A 66 -12.16 6.42 -5.03
CA PHE A 66 -11.24 7.27 -5.78
C PHE A 66 -11.26 6.95 -7.28
N LEU A 67 -11.35 5.67 -7.62
CA LEU A 67 -11.33 5.19 -9.00
C LEU A 67 -12.66 5.43 -9.74
N ASN A 68 -13.77 5.59 -9.03
CA ASN A 68 -15.07 5.90 -9.63
C ASN A 68 -15.14 7.30 -10.26
N ARG A 69 -14.22 8.21 -9.91
CA ARG A 69 -14.12 9.54 -10.52
C ARG A 69 -13.33 9.47 -11.81
N THR A 70 -13.96 8.99 -12.87
CA THR A 70 -13.38 8.79 -14.20
C THR A 70 -13.80 9.88 -15.17
N PHE A 71 -13.03 10.02 -16.25
CA PHE A 71 -13.35 10.86 -17.41
C PHE A 71 -13.60 9.94 -18.59
N ALA A 72 -14.72 10.18 -19.30
CA ALA A 72 -15.07 9.45 -20.52
C ALA A 72 -14.54 10.14 -21.79
N GLU A 73 -14.25 11.45 -21.68
CA GLU A 73 -13.73 12.27 -22.77
C GLU A 73 -12.20 12.05 -22.91
N VAL A 74 -11.82 10.96 -23.56
CA VAL A 74 -10.40 10.61 -23.77
C VAL A 74 -9.99 10.66 -25.23
N GLU A 75 -10.83 11.19 -26.13
CA GLU A 75 -10.53 11.41 -27.55
C GLU A 75 -9.77 10.20 -28.17
N ASP A 76 -10.28 8.98 -27.95
CA ASP A 76 -9.70 7.71 -28.42
C ASP A 76 -8.29 7.40 -27.87
N TYR A 77 -7.89 7.98 -26.73
CA TYR A 77 -6.63 7.64 -26.09
C TYR A 77 -6.63 6.17 -25.63
N ASP A 78 -5.84 5.33 -26.29
CA ASP A 78 -5.76 3.90 -26.04
C ASP A 78 -4.37 3.38 -25.66
N GLU A 79 -3.43 4.30 -25.46
CA GLU A 79 -2.06 4.03 -25.05
C GLU A 79 -1.95 3.80 -23.52
N MET A 80 -0.81 3.21 -23.13
CA MET A 80 -0.52 2.92 -21.72
C MET A 80 -0.38 4.19 -20.88
N VAL A 81 -1.15 4.25 -19.80
CA VAL A 81 -0.98 5.28 -18.75
C VAL A 81 -0.12 4.70 -17.64
N THR A 82 1.03 5.29 -17.37
CA THR A 82 1.97 4.82 -16.34
C THR A 82 2.27 5.91 -15.32
N LEU A 83 2.13 5.60 -14.04
CA LEU A 83 2.56 6.42 -12.92
C LEU A 83 3.77 5.74 -12.25
N ARG A 84 4.90 6.46 -12.22
CA ARG A 84 6.21 5.93 -11.80
C ARG A 84 6.63 6.48 -10.46
N GLY A 85 7.19 5.60 -9.61
CA GLY A 85 7.90 6.02 -8.41
C GLY A 85 7.00 6.65 -7.35
N ILE A 86 5.78 6.13 -7.15
CA ILE A 86 4.89 6.55 -6.07
C ILE A 86 5.52 6.11 -4.75
N ASN A 87 6.07 7.05 -3.99
CA ASN A 87 6.60 6.75 -2.66
C ASN A 87 5.47 6.34 -1.73
N PHE A 88 5.74 5.35 -0.88
CA PHE A 88 4.81 4.92 0.15
C PHE A 88 5.54 4.46 1.41
N GLU A 89 4.83 4.53 2.52
CA GLU A 89 5.18 3.91 3.79
C GLU A 89 4.05 2.97 4.22
N SER A 90 4.42 1.83 4.76
CA SER A 90 3.50 0.80 5.22
C SER A 90 4.06 0.08 6.45
N HIS A 91 3.29 -0.81 7.05
CA HIS A 91 3.72 -1.61 8.20
C HIS A 91 3.43 -3.09 7.96
N CYS A 92 4.45 -3.92 8.15
CA CYS A 92 4.28 -5.36 7.96
C CYS A 92 3.34 -5.94 9.03
N GLU A 93 2.41 -6.79 8.60
CA GLU A 93 1.42 -7.39 9.52
C GLU A 93 2.03 -8.37 10.54
N HIS A 94 3.26 -8.84 10.31
CA HIS A 94 3.90 -9.82 11.19
C HIS A 94 4.61 -9.17 12.40
N HIS A 95 5.15 -7.95 12.25
CA HIS A 95 6.02 -7.32 13.27
C HIS A 95 5.68 -5.85 13.54
N ILE A 96 4.69 -5.29 12.85
CA ILE A 96 4.38 -3.83 12.88
C ILE A 96 5.61 -2.99 12.48
N ALA A 97 6.55 -3.58 11.79
CA ALA A 97 7.77 -2.93 11.37
C ALA A 97 7.56 -2.16 10.05
N LEU A 98 8.22 -1.01 9.93
CA LEU A 98 8.09 -0.12 8.78
C LEU A 98 8.52 -0.82 7.47
N ILE A 99 7.76 -0.57 6.42
CA ILE A 99 8.06 -0.89 5.04
C ILE A 99 8.10 0.44 4.27
N THR A 100 9.22 0.74 3.61
CA THR A 100 9.35 1.93 2.77
C THR A 100 9.64 1.52 1.35
N GLY A 101 8.99 2.16 0.38
CA GLY A 101 9.19 1.77 -1.00
C GLY A 101 8.58 2.69 -2.04
N LYS A 102 8.64 2.22 -3.27
CA LYS A 102 8.06 2.87 -4.45
C LYS A 102 7.15 1.92 -5.18
N ALA A 103 5.98 2.40 -5.58
CA ALA A 103 5.06 1.69 -6.46
C ALA A 103 5.09 2.27 -7.87
N TYR A 104 4.96 1.39 -8.85
CA TYR A 104 4.85 1.70 -10.26
C TYR A 104 3.54 1.08 -10.74
N VAL A 105 2.64 1.92 -11.23
CA VAL A 105 1.28 1.51 -11.59
C VAL A 105 1.00 1.91 -13.02
N ALA A 106 0.57 0.96 -13.84
CA ALA A 106 0.14 1.22 -15.20
C ALA A 106 -1.19 0.55 -15.51
N TYR A 107 -1.95 1.12 -16.41
CA TYR A 107 -3.11 0.48 -17.00
C TYR A 107 -3.23 0.87 -18.48
N LEU A 108 -3.85 0.00 -19.26
CA LEU A 108 -4.15 0.24 -20.66
C LEU A 108 -5.65 0.57 -20.76
N PRO A 109 -6.05 1.83 -21.02
CA PRO A 109 -7.45 2.24 -21.03
C PRO A 109 -8.30 1.45 -22.06
N LYS A 110 -9.57 1.30 -21.76
CA LYS A 110 -10.57 0.79 -22.71
C LYS A 110 -11.58 1.86 -23.05
N ASN A 111 -12.32 2.35 -22.05
CA ASN A 111 -13.40 3.35 -22.25
C ASN A 111 -13.32 4.49 -21.24
N ARG A 112 -12.41 4.41 -20.27
CA ARG A 112 -12.31 5.37 -19.17
C ARG A 112 -10.88 5.62 -18.80
N VAL A 113 -10.56 6.85 -18.48
CA VAL A 113 -9.32 7.19 -17.79
C VAL A 113 -9.63 7.76 -16.41
N VAL A 114 -8.70 7.57 -15.49
CA VAL A 114 -8.77 8.11 -14.14
C VAL A 114 -7.68 9.15 -13.94
N GLY A 115 -7.97 10.18 -13.14
CA GLY A 115 -6.96 11.17 -12.80
C GLY A 115 -5.76 10.53 -12.08
N ILE A 116 -4.55 10.88 -12.48
CA ILE A 116 -3.28 10.30 -11.97
C ILE A 116 -3.19 10.33 -10.44
N SER A 117 -3.70 11.38 -9.79
CA SER A 117 -3.74 11.51 -8.32
C SER A 117 -4.60 10.42 -7.65
N LYS A 118 -5.53 9.80 -8.38
CA LYS A 118 -6.39 8.73 -7.83
C LYS A 118 -5.64 7.43 -7.74
N LEU A 119 -4.76 7.14 -8.71
CA LEU A 119 -3.87 5.97 -8.65
C LEU A 119 -2.93 6.06 -7.45
N ALA A 120 -2.34 7.23 -7.20
CA ALA A 120 -1.50 7.44 -6.01
C ALA A 120 -2.29 7.24 -4.71
N ARG A 121 -3.54 7.74 -4.63
CA ARG A 121 -4.39 7.53 -3.45
C ARG A 121 -4.75 6.07 -3.22
N VAL A 122 -4.96 5.29 -4.26
CA VAL A 122 -5.18 3.83 -4.13
C VAL A 122 -3.97 3.16 -3.50
N VAL A 123 -2.76 3.52 -3.95
CA VAL A 123 -1.51 3.02 -3.34
C VAL A 123 -1.44 3.40 -1.86
N ASP A 124 -1.67 4.68 -1.53
CA ASP A 124 -1.64 5.19 -0.14
C ASP A 124 -2.66 4.47 0.75
N THR A 125 -3.90 4.30 0.26
CA THR A 125 -4.96 3.64 1.03
C THR A 125 -4.60 2.19 1.38
N TYR A 126 -4.00 1.45 0.46
CA TYR A 126 -3.55 0.09 0.77
C TYR A 126 -2.27 0.07 1.59
N ALA A 127 -1.33 1.00 1.36
CA ALA A 127 -0.10 1.11 2.12
C ALA A 127 -0.36 1.42 3.60
N ARG A 128 -1.31 2.31 3.89
CA ARG A 128 -1.69 2.71 5.26
C ARG A 128 -2.58 1.70 5.97
N ARG A 129 -2.19 0.40 5.86
CA ARG A 129 -2.81 -0.76 6.53
C ARG A 129 -1.72 -1.69 6.99
N PHE A 130 -2.05 -2.68 7.83
CA PHE A 130 -1.15 -3.81 8.03
C PHE A 130 -1.05 -4.63 6.75
N GLN A 131 0.18 -4.82 6.24
CA GLN A 131 0.38 -5.39 4.91
C GLN A 131 1.41 -6.52 4.85
N VAL A 132 1.19 -7.36 3.85
CA VAL A 132 2.19 -8.19 3.19
C VAL A 132 2.35 -7.62 1.78
N GLN A 133 3.57 -7.41 1.32
CA GLN A 133 3.85 -6.69 0.08
C GLN A 133 3.18 -7.34 -1.13
N GLU A 134 3.17 -8.66 -1.22
CA GLU A 134 2.53 -9.43 -2.29
C GLU A 134 1.02 -9.19 -2.33
N LYS A 135 0.39 -9.18 -1.14
CA LYS A 135 -1.04 -8.90 -0.99
C LYS A 135 -1.37 -7.46 -1.40
N MET A 136 -0.58 -6.48 -0.95
CA MET A 136 -0.75 -5.08 -1.31
C MET A 136 -0.65 -4.86 -2.82
N THR A 137 0.35 -5.46 -3.46
CA THR A 137 0.56 -5.39 -4.91
C THR A 137 -0.67 -5.92 -5.67
N ALA A 138 -1.20 -7.06 -5.25
CA ALA A 138 -2.40 -7.65 -5.85
C ALA A 138 -3.66 -6.81 -5.58
N GLN A 139 -3.82 -6.27 -4.38
CA GLN A 139 -4.97 -5.43 -4.01
C GLN A 139 -5.04 -4.16 -4.87
N ILE A 140 -3.90 -3.49 -5.10
CA ILE A 140 -3.83 -2.30 -5.94
C ILE A 140 -4.23 -2.65 -7.39
N ALA A 141 -3.65 -3.72 -7.96
CA ALA A 141 -3.95 -4.13 -9.32
C ALA A 141 -5.43 -4.51 -9.51
N ASN A 142 -5.96 -5.33 -8.59
CA ASN A 142 -7.34 -5.81 -8.66
C ASN A 142 -8.35 -4.67 -8.51
N SER A 143 -8.11 -3.69 -7.62
CA SER A 143 -9.01 -2.53 -7.48
C SER A 143 -9.10 -1.71 -8.76
N ILE A 144 -7.97 -1.52 -9.46
CA ILE A 144 -7.94 -0.80 -10.74
C ILE A 144 -8.66 -1.63 -11.81
N GLU A 145 -8.40 -2.94 -11.87
CA GLU A 145 -9.07 -3.86 -12.80
C GLU A 145 -10.58 -3.86 -12.61
N ASP A 146 -11.04 -4.03 -11.37
CA ASP A 146 -12.46 -4.18 -11.03
C ASP A 146 -13.27 -2.91 -11.34
N VAL A 147 -12.69 -1.73 -11.06
CA VAL A 147 -13.42 -0.46 -11.21
C VAL A 147 -13.31 0.12 -12.62
N LEU A 148 -12.11 0.14 -13.19
CA LEU A 148 -11.89 0.76 -14.51
C LEU A 148 -12.16 -0.20 -15.67
N GLN A 149 -12.09 -1.51 -15.43
CA GLN A 149 -12.22 -2.55 -16.47
C GLN A 149 -11.36 -2.25 -17.71
N PRO A 150 -10.06 -1.98 -17.52
CA PRO A 150 -9.16 -1.63 -18.61
C PRO A 150 -8.84 -2.85 -19.50
N LYS A 151 -8.05 -2.67 -20.53
CA LYS A 151 -7.48 -3.79 -21.32
C LYS A 151 -6.47 -4.63 -20.49
N GLY A 152 -5.98 -4.07 -19.37
CA GLY A 152 -5.09 -4.71 -18.39
C GLY A 152 -4.45 -3.71 -17.44
N VAL A 153 -3.83 -4.24 -16.38
CA VAL A 153 -3.15 -3.48 -15.33
C VAL A 153 -1.77 -4.10 -15.06
N GLY A 154 -0.77 -3.25 -14.82
CA GLY A 154 0.55 -3.63 -14.35
C GLY A 154 0.88 -2.89 -13.06
N VAL A 155 1.24 -3.61 -12.00
CA VAL A 155 1.73 -3.03 -10.75
C VAL A 155 3.04 -3.69 -10.38
N VAL A 156 4.06 -2.87 -10.09
CA VAL A 156 5.34 -3.30 -9.54
C VAL A 156 5.61 -2.51 -8.27
N ILE A 157 6.03 -3.19 -7.22
CA ILE A 157 6.44 -2.55 -5.96
C ILE A 157 7.85 -2.99 -5.62
N VAL A 158 8.70 -2.03 -5.26
CA VAL A 158 10.02 -2.27 -4.67
C VAL A 158 10.06 -1.65 -3.28
N ALA A 159 10.45 -2.43 -2.27
CA ALA A 159 10.42 -1.95 -0.89
C ALA A 159 11.51 -2.58 0.00
N ARG A 160 11.92 -1.82 1.03
CA ARG A 160 12.76 -2.27 2.14
C ARG A 160 11.90 -2.53 3.36
N HIS A 161 12.20 -3.62 4.05
CA HIS A 161 11.45 -4.08 5.19
C HIS A 161 12.28 -3.97 6.47
N ALA A 162 11.89 -3.10 7.40
CA ALA A 162 12.59 -2.94 8.67
C ALA A 162 12.63 -4.24 9.50
N CYS A 163 11.66 -5.13 9.35
CA CYS A 163 11.67 -6.44 10.00
C CYS A 163 12.81 -7.35 9.55
N MET A 164 13.43 -7.09 8.39
CA MET A 164 14.63 -7.79 7.91
C MET A 164 15.93 -7.07 8.22
N THR A 165 15.88 -5.74 8.39
CA THR A 165 17.09 -4.91 8.58
C THR A 165 17.41 -4.68 10.04
N THR A 166 16.41 -4.36 10.87
CA THR A 166 16.59 -3.93 12.27
C THR A 166 16.56 -5.08 13.28
N ARG A 167 16.10 -6.24 12.88
CA ARG A 167 15.97 -7.44 13.70
C ARG A 167 16.06 -8.71 12.83
N GLY A 168 16.05 -9.89 13.45
CA GLY A 168 16.01 -11.20 12.77
C GLY A 168 17.28 -11.44 11.97
N VAL A 169 17.18 -11.45 10.65
CA VAL A 169 18.31 -11.79 9.75
C VAL A 169 19.30 -10.66 9.52
N HIS A 170 19.00 -9.44 9.95
CA HIS A 170 19.88 -8.24 9.85
C HIS A 170 20.46 -8.00 8.45
N LYS A 171 19.63 -8.10 7.40
CA LYS A 171 20.03 -7.85 6.01
C LYS A 171 19.66 -6.43 5.58
N SER A 172 20.61 -5.51 5.70
CA SER A 172 20.51 -4.15 5.11
C SER A 172 20.81 -4.20 3.61
N GLY A 173 20.21 -3.29 2.85
CA GLY A 173 20.46 -3.17 1.40
C GLY A 173 19.76 -4.23 0.54
N VAL A 174 18.85 -5.02 1.11
CA VAL A 174 18.01 -5.96 0.35
C VAL A 174 16.68 -5.29 0.01
N ASP A 175 16.39 -5.20 -1.27
CA ASP A 175 15.10 -4.73 -1.78
C ASP A 175 14.24 -5.94 -2.16
N MET A 176 12.97 -5.90 -1.76
CA MET A 176 11.96 -6.86 -2.19
C MET A 176 11.19 -6.29 -3.37
N VAL A 177 11.09 -7.05 -4.46
CA VAL A 177 10.31 -6.67 -5.64
C VAL A 177 9.14 -7.62 -5.80
N THR A 178 7.94 -7.07 -5.94
CA THR A 178 6.72 -7.83 -6.24
C THR A 178 6.01 -7.23 -7.44
N SER A 179 5.32 -8.06 -8.22
CA SER A 179 4.56 -7.61 -9.38
C SER A 179 3.22 -8.33 -9.49
N THR A 180 2.22 -7.62 -10.01
CA THR A 180 0.94 -8.17 -10.44
C THR A 180 0.59 -7.61 -11.81
N MET A 181 0.32 -8.52 -12.75
CA MET A 181 -0.05 -8.20 -14.11
C MET A 181 -1.41 -8.82 -14.43
N THR A 182 -2.31 -8.08 -15.07
CA THR A 182 -3.62 -8.54 -15.51
C THR A 182 -3.82 -8.25 -17.00
N GLY A 183 -4.85 -8.81 -17.63
CA GLY A 183 -5.22 -8.54 -19.00
C GLY A 183 -4.03 -8.59 -19.96
N SER A 184 -3.87 -7.56 -20.80
CA SER A 184 -2.78 -7.46 -21.80
C SER A 184 -1.38 -7.47 -21.18
N PHE A 185 -1.19 -6.92 -19.96
CA PHE A 185 0.11 -6.98 -19.27
C PHE A 185 0.53 -8.43 -18.94
N ARG A 186 -0.41 -9.33 -18.78
CA ARG A 186 -0.16 -10.75 -18.51
C ARG A 186 -0.04 -11.57 -19.78
N SER A 187 -0.92 -11.33 -20.76
CA SER A 187 -1.09 -12.19 -21.95
C SER A 187 -0.26 -11.74 -23.15
N ASN A 188 0.28 -10.52 -23.17
CA ASN A 188 1.05 -9.96 -24.27
C ASN A 188 2.44 -9.53 -23.79
N ASP A 189 3.48 -10.20 -24.28
CA ASP A 189 4.85 -9.94 -23.88
C ASP A 189 5.34 -8.55 -24.29
N SER A 190 4.87 -8.01 -25.42
CA SER A 190 5.23 -6.66 -25.88
C SER A 190 4.69 -5.59 -24.91
N THR A 191 3.43 -5.70 -24.48
CA THR A 191 2.84 -4.80 -23.49
C THR A 191 3.58 -4.86 -22.15
N ARG A 192 3.92 -6.07 -21.71
CA ARG A 192 4.72 -6.25 -20.50
C ARG A 192 6.10 -5.62 -20.62
N LEU A 193 6.77 -5.85 -21.75
CA LEU A 193 8.11 -5.32 -22.01
C LEU A 193 8.09 -3.80 -22.08
N GLU A 194 7.10 -3.21 -22.74
CA GLU A 194 6.90 -1.76 -22.80
C GLU A 194 6.76 -1.18 -21.39
N PHE A 195 5.92 -1.77 -20.54
CA PHE A 195 5.77 -1.35 -19.15
C PHE A 195 7.08 -1.43 -18.38
N MET A 196 7.78 -2.58 -18.45
CA MET A 196 9.05 -2.76 -17.75
C MET A 196 10.12 -1.78 -18.22
N ASN A 197 10.18 -1.49 -19.53
CA ASN A 197 11.08 -0.48 -20.08
C ASN A 197 10.70 0.95 -19.64
N THR A 198 9.40 1.24 -19.59
CA THR A 198 8.88 2.55 -19.16
C THR A 198 9.20 2.83 -17.70
N ILE A 199 9.06 1.84 -16.80
CA ILE A 199 9.44 2.03 -15.40
C ILE A 199 10.95 2.05 -15.20
N GLY A 200 11.72 1.47 -16.12
CA GLY A 200 13.18 1.51 -16.13
C GLY A 200 13.81 0.76 -14.97
N ASN A 201 14.97 1.24 -14.51
CA ASN A 201 15.63 0.65 -13.36
C ASN A 201 14.82 0.96 -12.09
N ILE A 202 14.29 -0.09 -11.47
CA ILE A 202 13.51 0.02 -10.23
C ILE A 202 14.44 -0.07 -9.02
N SER A 203 14.55 1.02 -8.27
CA SER A 203 15.32 1.07 -7.02
C SER A 203 14.59 1.96 -6.02
N ILE A 204 14.94 1.81 -4.74
CA ILE A 204 14.41 2.66 -3.66
C ILE A 204 15.18 3.98 -3.60
N ASP A 205 16.42 3.97 -3.98
CA ASP A 205 17.34 5.11 -4.01
C ASP A 205 17.13 5.98 -5.25
#